data_aec01c14558a2ba13d4c78d957175761
#
_entry.id   aec01c14558a2ba13d4c78d957175761
#
_cell.length_a   1.000
_cell.length_b   1.000
_cell.length_c   1.000
_cell.angle_alpha   90.00
_cell.angle_beta   90.00
_cell.angle_gamma   90.00
#
_symmetry.space_group_name_H-M   'P 1'
#
loop_
_entity.id
_entity.type
_entity.pdbx_description
1 polymer ?
#
loop_
_entity_poly.entity_id
_entity_poly.type
_entity_poly.pdbx_seq_one_letter_code
_entity_poly.pdbx_strand_id
1 'polypeptide(L)'
;MNGLHPPPVRIGKGVTTWIWLALVGGVLLLWITQPSLFSPQRLEGSLRGLGPWAFAGFVLASIVRGPLLIPSTPVVLAGGALFPDRLPLVLLVSMIGIVFSAALLHRFPGFAGYDQKLAAKYPEQLARLQVHLQKPRAVVFVTAWAFFPAVPTDLICYAAGLVRMPLGRLLTGIVIGELPLVTAYILAGRHVAGLLTT
;
A
#
# COMPACT_ATOMS: atom_id res chain seq x y z
N MET A 1 -37.03 -24.23 14.60
CA MET A 1 -36.34 -24.48 13.32
C MET A 1 -34.94 -23.95 13.46
N ASN A 2 -33.99 -24.85 13.75
CA ASN A 2 -32.60 -24.46 14.06
C ASN A 2 -31.85 -24.20 12.75
N GLY A 3 -31.47 -22.93 12.50
CA GLY A 3 -30.60 -22.54 11.43
C GLY A 3 -29.18 -23.06 11.66
N LEU A 4 -28.82 -24.13 10.99
CA LEU A 4 -27.45 -24.65 10.88
C LEU A 4 -26.59 -23.61 10.12
N HIS A 5 -25.88 -22.78 10.84
CA HIS A 5 -24.78 -22.02 10.26
C HIS A 5 -23.66 -23.00 9.92
N PRO A 6 -23.19 -23.10 8.66
CA PRO A 6 -22.04 -23.90 8.33
C PRO A 6 -20.83 -23.46 9.14
N PRO A 7 -20.01 -24.40 9.65
CA PRO A 7 -18.81 -24.05 10.40
C PRO A 7 -17.85 -23.27 9.50
N PRO A 8 -17.17 -22.23 10.02
CA PRO A 8 -16.21 -21.47 9.25
C PRO A 8 -15.06 -22.39 8.81
N VAL A 9 -14.77 -22.39 7.51
CA VAL A 9 -13.66 -23.14 6.92
C VAL A 9 -12.36 -22.70 7.58
N ARG A 10 -11.81 -23.53 8.45
CA ARG A 10 -10.49 -23.37 9.07
C ARG A 10 -9.42 -23.82 8.06
N ILE A 11 -9.13 -23.00 7.07
CA ILE A 11 -7.92 -23.19 6.25
C ILE A 11 -6.75 -22.61 7.05
N GLY A 12 -5.69 -23.41 7.23
CA GLY A 12 -4.37 -23.14 7.79
C GLY A 12 -3.92 -21.70 8.12
N LYS A 13 -4.73 -20.96 8.86
CA LYS A 13 -4.55 -19.53 9.15
C LYS A 13 -3.27 -19.20 9.95
N GLY A 14 -2.59 -20.20 10.54
CA GLY A 14 -1.36 -20.00 11.31
C GLY A 14 -0.14 -19.81 10.42
N VAL A 15 0.15 -20.74 9.53
CA VAL A 15 1.42 -20.81 8.80
C VAL A 15 1.55 -19.64 7.80
N THR A 16 0.51 -19.38 7.02
CA THR A 16 0.52 -18.27 6.04
C THR A 16 0.71 -16.92 6.71
N THR A 17 0.08 -16.69 7.86
CA THR A 17 0.25 -15.46 8.65
C THR A 17 1.67 -15.32 9.19
N TRP A 18 2.25 -16.42 9.70
CA TRP A 18 3.63 -16.40 10.20
C TRP A 18 4.66 -16.18 9.09
N ILE A 19 4.47 -16.80 7.92
CA ILE A 19 5.31 -16.55 6.74
C ILE A 19 5.22 -15.09 6.33
N TRP A 20 4.02 -14.53 6.25
CA TRP A 20 3.83 -13.13 5.89
C TRP A 20 4.47 -12.18 6.92
N LEU A 21 4.28 -12.42 8.23
CA LEU A 21 4.91 -11.64 9.30
C LEU A 21 6.43 -11.74 9.25
N ALA A 22 6.99 -12.92 8.96
CA ALA A 22 8.44 -13.11 8.80
C ALA A 22 8.97 -12.34 7.58
N LEU A 23 8.25 -12.36 6.45
CA LEU A 23 8.62 -11.59 5.27
C LEU A 23 8.57 -10.09 5.53
N VAL A 24 7.46 -9.59 6.09
CA VAL A 24 7.32 -8.17 6.44
C VAL A 24 8.35 -7.75 7.48
N GLY A 25 8.54 -8.57 8.53
CA GLY A 25 9.56 -8.31 9.55
C GLY A 25 10.98 -8.28 8.97
N GLY A 26 11.29 -9.19 8.05
CA GLY A 26 12.56 -9.21 7.32
C GLY A 26 12.76 -7.96 6.45
N VAL A 27 11.73 -7.55 5.71
CA VAL A 27 11.78 -6.32 4.91
C VAL A 27 11.93 -5.07 5.78
N LEU A 28 11.20 -4.98 6.89
CA LEU A 28 11.32 -3.87 7.84
C LEU A 28 12.72 -3.83 8.49
N LEU A 29 13.25 -5.00 8.86
CA LEU A 29 14.62 -5.09 9.40
C LEU A 29 15.66 -4.63 8.36
N LEU A 30 15.53 -5.06 7.11
CA LEU A 30 16.38 -4.59 6.02
C LEU A 30 16.24 -3.10 5.79
N TRP A 31 15.03 -2.56 5.88
CA TRP A 31 14.79 -1.14 5.71
C TRP A 31 15.43 -0.30 6.83
N ILE A 32 15.41 -0.81 8.08
CA ILE A 32 16.04 -0.14 9.24
C ILE A 32 17.56 -0.26 9.19
N THR A 33 18.08 -1.45 8.85
CA THR A 33 19.53 -1.73 8.88
C THR A 33 20.25 -1.24 7.62
N GLN A 34 19.57 -1.25 6.47
CA GLN A 34 20.12 -0.88 5.17
C GLN A 34 19.14 -0.03 4.36
N PRO A 35 18.80 1.19 4.81
CA PRO A 35 17.83 2.04 4.12
C PRO A 35 18.25 2.38 2.69
N SER A 36 19.55 2.36 2.40
CA SER A 36 20.08 2.58 1.05
C SER A 36 19.61 1.55 0.02
N LEU A 37 19.22 0.34 0.42
CA LEU A 37 18.68 -0.67 -0.51
C LEU A 37 17.34 -0.23 -1.13
N PHE A 38 16.58 0.56 -0.40
CA PHE A 38 15.27 1.09 -0.81
C PHE A 38 15.38 2.52 -1.36
N SER A 39 16.59 3.02 -1.61
CA SER A 39 16.76 4.34 -2.21
C SER A 39 16.29 4.35 -3.67
N PRO A 40 15.72 5.48 -4.15
CA PRO A 40 15.30 5.61 -5.55
C PRO A 40 16.42 5.29 -6.53
N GLN A 41 17.65 5.70 -6.23
CA GLN A 41 18.84 5.50 -7.07
C GLN A 41 19.21 4.02 -7.21
N ARG A 42 19.15 3.25 -6.12
CA ARG A 42 19.41 1.80 -6.18
C ARG A 42 18.29 1.05 -6.93
N LEU A 43 17.05 1.41 -6.69
CA LEU A 43 15.92 0.84 -7.44
C LEU A 43 16.02 1.18 -8.91
N GLU A 44 16.35 2.43 -9.25
CA GLU A 44 16.61 2.84 -10.62
C GLU A 44 17.72 2.01 -11.27
N GLY A 45 18.88 1.88 -10.61
CA GLY A 45 20.01 1.10 -11.11
C GLY A 45 19.65 -0.37 -11.33
N SER A 46 18.94 -0.99 -10.38
CA SER A 46 18.50 -2.39 -10.47
C SER A 46 17.51 -2.59 -11.62
N LEU A 47 16.55 -1.70 -11.78
CA LEU A 47 15.58 -1.76 -12.87
C LEU A 47 16.25 -1.48 -14.23
N ARG A 48 17.17 -0.50 -14.31
CA ARG A 48 17.94 -0.19 -15.53
C ARG A 48 18.77 -1.39 -15.98
N GLY A 49 19.33 -2.17 -15.04
CA GLY A 49 20.04 -3.41 -15.30
C GLY A 49 19.22 -4.50 -15.98
N LEU A 50 17.87 -4.42 -15.90
CA LEU A 50 16.97 -5.34 -16.61
C LEU A 50 16.84 -5.06 -18.11
N GLY A 51 17.44 -3.98 -18.61
CA GLY A 51 17.40 -3.61 -20.03
C GLY A 51 15.96 -3.50 -20.57
N PRO A 52 15.59 -4.26 -21.61
CA PRO A 52 14.24 -4.21 -22.20
C PRO A 52 13.12 -4.59 -21.20
N TRP A 53 13.44 -5.35 -20.15
CA TRP A 53 12.51 -5.80 -19.12
C TRP A 53 12.33 -4.80 -17.97
N ALA A 54 13.01 -3.65 -18.00
CA ALA A 54 12.96 -2.64 -16.94
C ALA A 54 11.53 -2.21 -16.60
N PHE A 55 10.68 -2.01 -17.60
CA PHE A 55 9.29 -1.62 -17.39
C PHE A 55 8.47 -2.73 -16.73
N ALA A 56 8.65 -3.99 -17.14
CA ALA A 56 8.00 -5.13 -16.50
C ALA A 56 8.44 -5.28 -15.03
N GLY A 57 9.73 -5.07 -14.76
CA GLY A 57 10.27 -5.01 -13.40
C GLY A 57 9.64 -3.90 -12.55
N PHE A 58 9.44 -2.71 -13.13
CA PHE A 58 8.75 -1.61 -12.47
C PHE A 58 7.28 -1.94 -12.14
N VAL A 59 6.55 -2.56 -13.09
CA VAL A 59 5.16 -3.03 -12.85
C VAL A 59 5.13 -4.03 -11.70
N LEU A 60 6.03 -5.02 -11.73
CA LEU A 60 6.13 -6.04 -10.67
C LEU A 60 6.44 -5.40 -9.32
N ALA A 61 7.44 -4.51 -9.24
CA ALA A 61 7.80 -3.79 -8.03
C ALA A 61 6.62 -2.98 -7.48
N SER A 62 5.85 -2.30 -8.36
CA SER A 62 4.68 -1.51 -7.98
C SER A 62 3.55 -2.35 -7.36
N ILE A 63 3.39 -3.60 -7.78
CA ILE A 63 2.38 -4.52 -7.25
C ILE A 63 2.86 -5.20 -5.97
N VAL A 64 4.10 -5.73 -5.98
CA VAL A 64 4.64 -6.57 -4.89
C VAL A 64 4.98 -5.74 -3.64
N ARG A 65 5.32 -4.45 -3.79
CA ARG A 65 5.66 -3.57 -2.66
C ARG A 65 4.60 -3.53 -1.56
N GLY A 66 3.32 -3.50 -1.95
CA GLY A 66 2.21 -3.33 -1.00
C GLY A 66 2.07 -4.48 -0.01
N PRO A 67 1.99 -5.74 -0.46
CA PRO A 67 2.02 -6.90 0.42
C PRO A 67 3.22 -6.95 1.37
N LEU A 68 4.35 -6.37 0.97
CA LEU A 68 5.59 -6.31 1.76
C LEU A 68 5.71 -5.04 2.60
N LEU A 69 4.72 -4.14 2.57
CA LEU A 69 4.72 -2.84 3.25
C LEU A 69 5.92 -1.94 2.88
N ILE A 70 6.45 -2.11 1.68
CA ILE A 70 7.53 -1.26 1.15
C ILE A 70 6.92 0.09 0.75
N PRO A 71 7.50 1.23 1.17
CA PRO A 71 6.99 2.56 0.82
C PRO A 71 6.87 2.76 -0.70
N SER A 72 5.81 3.45 -1.15
CA SER A 72 5.57 3.73 -2.57
C SER A 72 6.56 4.73 -3.16
N THR A 73 6.97 5.72 -2.37
CA THR A 73 7.76 6.87 -2.82
C THR A 73 9.04 6.50 -3.58
N PRO A 74 9.92 5.60 -3.09
CA PRO A 74 11.12 5.22 -3.84
C PRO A 74 10.83 4.58 -5.19
N VAL A 75 9.80 3.74 -5.27
CA VAL A 75 9.41 3.05 -6.51
C VAL A 75 8.88 4.04 -7.53
N VAL A 76 8.03 4.98 -7.07
CA VAL A 76 7.43 6.01 -7.93
C VAL A 76 8.48 6.98 -8.45
N LEU A 77 9.41 7.43 -7.60
CA LEU A 77 10.53 8.30 -7.99
C LEU A 77 11.43 7.60 -9.04
N ALA A 78 11.79 6.33 -8.80
CA ALA A 78 12.58 5.54 -9.74
C ALA A 78 11.84 5.37 -11.09
N GLY A 79 10.53 5.16 -11.07
CA GLY A 79 9.70 5.08 -12.28
C GLY A 79 9.73 6.37 -13.09
N GLY A 80 9.61 7.54 -12.43
CA GLY A 80 9.69 8.85 -13.07
C GLY A 80 11.07 9.14 -13.68
N ALA A 81 12.14 8.70 -13.02
CA ALA A 81 13.52 8.84 -13.50
C ALA A 81 13.82 7.92 -14.69
N LEU A 82 13.36 6.67 -14.65
CA LEU A 82 13.65 5.66 -15.69
C LEU A 82 12.83 5.83 -16.96
N PHE A 83 11.59 6.31 -16.84
CA PHE A 83 10.65 6.38 -17.95
C PHE A 83 10.11 7.79 -18.20
N PRO A 84 10.99 8.80 -18.42
CA PRO A 84 10.61 10.21 -18.55
C PRO A 84 9.64 10.47 -19.72
N ASP A 85 9.67 9.62 -20.74
CA ASP A 85 8.83 9.73 -21.94
C ASP A 85 7.48 9.00 -21.79
N ARG A 86 7.27 8.28 -20.66
CA ARG A 86 6.07 7.46 -20.40
C ARG A 86 5.38 7.80 -19.09
N LEU A 87 5.48 9.06 -18.64
CA LEU A 87 4.96 9.49 -17.33
C LEU A 87 3.49 9.13 -17.09
N PRO A 88 2.56 9.28 -18.05
CA PRO A 88 1.17 8.86 -17.84
C PRO A 88 1.04 7.37 -17.55
N LEU A 89 1.87 6.53 -18.19
CA LEU A 89 1.87 5.09 -17.96
C LEU A 89 2.49 4.73 -16.60
N VAL A 90 3.56 5.44 -16.19
CA VAL A 90 4.15 5.33 -14.85
C VAL A 90 3.12 5.69 -13.78
N LEU A 91 2.37 6.77 -13.97
CA LEU A 91 1.29 7.19 -13.08
C LEU A 91 0.21 6.11 -12.98
N LEU A 92 -0.26 5.60 -14.10
CA LEU A 92 -1.29 4.57 -14.14
C LEU A 92 -0.85 3.30 -13.39
N VAL A 93 0.35 2.79 -13.68
CA VAL A 93 0.91 1.59 -13.03
C VAL A 93 1.08 1.82 -11.53
N SER A 94 1.61 2.98 -11.13
CA SER A 94 1.78 3.33 -9.72
C SER A 94 0.44 3.36 -8.99
N MET A 95 -0.59 4.00 -9.58
CA MET A 95 -1.93 4.07 -9.00
C MET A 95 -2.60 2.69 -8.91
N ILE A 96 -2.45 1.83 -9.93
CA ILE A 96 -2.94 0.45 -9.88
C ILE A 96 -2.26 -0.30 -8.71
N GLY A 97 -0.95 -0.19 -8.56
CA GLY A 97 -0.21 -0.80 -7.45
C GLY A 97 -0.68 -0.32 -6.09
N ILE A 98 -0.94 1.00 -5.93
CA ILE A 98 -1.45 1.60 -4.69
C ILE A 98 -2.86 1.07 -4.38
N VAL A 99 -3.77 1.09 -5.35
CA VAL A 99 -5.15 0.61 -5.18
C VAL A 99 -5.17 -0.89 -4.85
N PHE A 100 -4.37 -1.68 -5.53
CA PHE A 100 -4.22 -3.11 -5.25
C PHE A 100 -3.72 -3.36 -3.82
N SER A 101 -2.68 -2.66 -3.39
CA SER A 101 -2.13 -2.73 -2.03
C SER A 101 -3.18 -2.34 -0.99
N ALA A 102 -3.88 -1.23 -1.21
CA ALA A 102 -4.93 -0.74 -0.32
C ALA A 102 -6.06 -1.76 -0.16
N ALA A 103 -6.51 -2.37 -1.26
CA ALA A 103 -7.54 -3.39 -1.22
C ALA A 103 -7.10 -4.66 -0.49
N LEU A 104 -5.85 -5.08 -0.68
CA LEU A 104 -5.27 -6.24 -0.03
C LEU A 104 -5.13 -6.01 1.48
N LEU A 105 -4.53 -4.89 1.88
CA LEU A 105 -4.32 -4.53 3.29
C LEU A 105 -5.63 -4.32 4.03
N HIS A 106 -6.63 -3.74 3.37
CA HIS A 106 -7.97 -3.59 3.94
C HIS A 106 -8.63 -4.95 4.24
N ARG A 107 -8.42 -5.97 3.40
CA ARG A 107 -9.01 -7.31 3.61
C ARG A 107 -8.22 -8.17 4.59
N PHE A 108 -6.95 -7.88 4.77
CA PHE A 108 -6.05 -8.70 5.57
C PHE A 108 -6.50 -8.91 7.02
N PRO A 109 -6.97 -7.89 7.80
CA PRO A 109 -7.42 -8.10 9.17
C PRO A 109 -8.54 -9.11 9.30
N GLY A 110 -9.53 -9.08 8.38
CA GLY A 110 -10.63 -10.05 8.35
C GLY A 110 -10.15 -11.46 8.01
N PHE A 111 -9.23 -11.58 7.06
CA PHE A 111 -8.63 -12.86 6.69
C PHE A 111 -7.82 -13.49 7.84
N ALA A 112 -7.03 -12.68 8.53
CA ALA A 112 -6.20 -13.11 9.65
C ALA A 112 -6.99 -13.24 10.98
N GLY A 113 -8.26 -12.83 11.03
CA GLY A 113 -9.11 -12.85 12.23
C GLY A 113 -8.73 -11.82 13.29
N TYR A 114 -7.93 -10.81 12.94
CA TYR A 114 -7.56 -9.73 13.86
C TYR A 114 -8.73 -8.80 14.18
N ASP A 115 -9.64 -8.59 13.23
CA ASP A 115 -10.86 -7.81 13.43
C ASP A 115 -11.73 -8.41 14.54
N GLN A 116 -11.89 -9.74 14.60
CA GLN A 116 -12.65 -10.43 15.63
C GLN A 116 -11.96 -10.36 17.00
N LYS A 117 -10.63 -10.54 17.05
CA LYS A 117 -9.85 -10.42 18.29
C LYS A 117 -9.91 -9.00 18.86
N LEU A 118 -9.82 -7.99 17.99
CA LEU A 118 -9.91 -6.59 18.41
C LEU A 118 -11.31 -6.25 18.90
N ALA A 119 -12.36 -6.72 18.22
CA ALA A 119 -13.75 -6.55 18.62
C ALA A 119 -14.05 -7.20 19.98
N ALA A 120 -13.45 -8.37 20.25
CA ALA A 120 -13.61 -9.01 21.57
C ALA A 120 -12.89 -8.27 22.69
N LYS A 121 -11.75 -7.63 22.41
CA LYS A 121 -10.94 -6.94 23.41
C LYS A 121 -11.40 -5.49 23.66
N TYR A 122 -11.87 -4.80 22.61
CA TYR A 122 -12.21 -3.36 22.65
C TYR A 122 -13.54 -3.08 21.95
N PRO A 123 -14.67 -3.66 22.39
CA PRO A 123 -15.94 -3.61 21.66
C PRO A 123 -16.49 -2.20 21.51
N GLU A 124 -16.46 -1.39 22.59
CA GLU A 124 -17.01 -0.04 22.57
C GLU A 124 -16.20 0.93 21.72
N GLN A 125 -14.86 0.88 21.83
CA GLN A 125 -13.97 1.75 21.07
C GLN A 125 -14.09 1.45 19.59
N LEU A 126 -14.14 0.17 19.23
CA LEU A 126 -14.28 -0.26 17.85
C LEU A 126 -15.65 0.16 17.28
N ALA A 127 -16.73 -0.01 18.04
CA ALA A 127 -18.06 0.43 17.63
C ALA A 127 -18.13 1.95 17.36
N ARG A 128 -17.55 2.77 18.26
CA ARG A 128 -17.46 4.22 18.07
C ARG A 128 -16.67 4.59 16.81
N LEU A 129 -15.54 3.95 16.60
CA LEU A 129 -14.69 4.19 15.42
C LEU A 129 -15.39 3.76 14.12
N GLN A 130 -16.07 2.61 14.14
CA GLN A 130 -16.89 2.15 13.02
C GLN A 130 -17.96 3.15 12.62
N VAL A 131 -18.73 3.67 13.59
CA VAL A 131 -19.77 4.68 13.33
C VAL A 131 -19.19 5.92 12.66
N HIS A 132 -18.00 6.38 13.05
CA HIS A 132 -17.35 7.54 12.43
C HIS A 132 -16.84 7.24 11.03
N LEU A 133 -16.19 6.09 10.82
CA LEU A 133 -15.59 5.70 9.53
C LEU A 133 -16.61 5.18 8.51
N GLN A 134 -17.83 4.87 8.94
CA GLN A 134 -18.95 4.58 8.03
C GLN A 134 -19.64 5.84 7.49
N LYS A 135 -19.36 7.02 8.03
CA LYS A 135 -19.92 8.28 7.51
C LYS A 135 -19.23 8.68 6.20
N PRO A 136 -19.91 9.34 5.26
CA PRO A 136 -19.30 9.86 4.03
C PRO A 136 -18.08 10.75 4.27
N ARG A 137 -18.07 11.51 5.38
CA ARG A 137 -16.95 12.39 5.78
C ARG A 137 -15.64 11.64 6.04
N ALA A 138 -15.68 10.34 6.28
CA ALA A 138 -14.46 9.53 6.44
C ALA A 138 -13.58 9.53 5.18
N VAL A 139 -14.18 9.71 4.00
CA VAL A 139 -13.43 9.88 2.73
C VAL A 139 -12.48 11.07 2.82
N VAL A 140 -12.95 12.21 3.36
CA VAL A 140 -12.13 13.42 3.52
C VAL A 140 -10.92 13.16 4.45
N PHE A 141 -11.15 12.45 5.54
CA PHE A 141 -10.06 12.07 6.45
C PHE A 141 -9.02 11.16 5.76
N VAL A 142 -9.48 10.15 5.02
CA VAL A 142 -8.59 9.24 4.27
C VAL A 142 -7.83 10.02 3.19
N THR A 143 -8.50 10.93 2.48
CA THR A 143 -7.86 11.79 1.47
C THR A 143 -6.75 12.65 2.07
N ALA A 144 -7.04 13.33 3.19
CA ALA A 144 -6.05 14.16 3.87
C ALA A 144 -4.85 13.33 4.37
N TRP A 145 -5.13 12.13 4.91
CA TRP A 145 -4.09 11.20 5.34
C TRP A 145 -3.22 10.75 4.16
N ALA A 146 -3.85 10.32 3.06
CA ALA A 146 -3.15 9.83 1.87
C ALA A 146 -2.37 10.93 1.13
N PHE A 147 -2.80 12.18 1.24
CA PHE A 147 -2.10 13.33 0.67
C PHE A 147 -0.85 13.73 1.48
N PHE A 148 -0.75 13.32 2.75
CA PHE A 148 0.36 13.73 3.60
C PHE A 148 1.59 12.80 3.40
N PRO A 149 2.71 13.32 2.87
CA PRO A 149 3.84 12.50 2.41
C PRO A 149 4.61 11.78 3.52
N ALA A 150 4.48 12.22 4.78
CA ALA A 150 5.22 11.66 5.90
C ALA A 150 4.50 10.49 6.59
N VAL A 151 3.27 10.17 6.20
CA VAL A 151 2.48 9.13 6.85
C VAL A 151 2.25 7.95 5.92
N PRO A 152 2.54 6.72 6.36
CA PRO A 152 2.33 5.54 5.52
C PRO A 152 0.85 5.35 5.18
N THR A 153 0.51 5.40 3.89
CA THR A 153 -0.86 5.15 3.41
C THR A 153 -1.31 3.71 3.69
N ASP A 154 -0.39 2.77 3.72
CA ASP A 154 -0.66 1.36 4.02
C ASP A 154 -1.23 1.18 5.46
N LEU A 155 -0.83 2.04 6.40
CA LEU A 155 -1.33 2.01 7.77
C LEU A 155 -2.83 2.34 7.85
N ILE A 156 -3.31 3.37 7.14
CA ILE A 156 -4.74 3.71 7.13
C ILE A 156 -5.55 2.64 6.42
N CYS A 157 -5.00 1.98 5.38
CA CYS A 157 -5.66 0.88 4.70
C CYS A 157 -5.90 -0.31 5.63
N TYR A 158 -4.88 -0.69 6.41
CA TYR A 158 -4.99 -1.75 7.41
C TYR A 158 -5.98 -1.37 8.53
N ALA A 159 -5.87 -0.15 9.08
CA ALA A 159 -6.78 0.35 10.11
C ALA A 159 -8.25 0.39 9.63
N ALA A 160 -8.49 0.85 8.40
CA ALA A 160 -9.81 0.84 7.77
C ALA A 160 -10.39 -0.58 7.65
N GLY A 161 -9.54 -1.57 7.36
CA GLY A 161 -9.92 -2.98 7.35
C GLY A 161 -10.31 -3.51 8.73
N LEU A 162 -9.55 -3.15 9.78
CA LEU A 162 -9.86 -3.52 11.18
C LEU A 162 -11.24 -3.04 11.62
N VAL A 163 -11.61 -1.83 11.24
CA VAL A 163 -12.90 -1.21 11.60
C VAL A 163 -14.00 -1.47 10.56
N ARG A 164 -13.74 -2.29 9.55
CA ARG A 164 -14.69 -2.66 8.49
C ARG A 164 -15.26 -1.44 7.74
N MET A 165 -14.42 -0.44 7.49
CA MET A 165 -14.80 0.68 6.62
C MET A 165 -15.16 0.16 5.22
N PRO A 166 -16.20 0.70 4.53
CA PRO A 166 -16.50 0.30 3.17
C PRO A 166 -15.31 0.52 2.22
N LEU A 167 -14.88 -0.55 1.52
CA LEU A 167 -13.71 -0.53 0.64
C LEU A 167 -13.78 0.59 -0.40
N GLY A 168 -14.96 0.81 -1.01
CA GLY A 168 -15.13 1.87 -2.00
C GLY A 168 -14.80 3.26 -1.46
N ARG A 169 -15.19 3.56 -0.22
CA ARG A 169 -14.86 4.85 0.43
C ARG A 169 -13.37 4.99 0.72
N LEU A 170 -12.74 3.91 1.19
CA LEU A 170 -11.30 3.89 1.37
C LEU A 170 -10.58 4.18 0.05
N LEU A 171 -10.89 3.42 -1.00
CA LEU A 171 -10.24 3.57 -2.31
C LEU A 171 -10.46 4.95 -2.92
N THR A 172 -11.68 5.52 -2.79
CA THR A 172 -11.94 6.89 -3.25
C THR A 172 -11.03 7.89 -2.53
N GLY A 173 -10.93 7.81 -1.21
CA GLY A 173 -10.05 8.70 -0.45
C GLY A 173 -8.56 8.53 -0.82
N ILE A 174 -8.10 7.28 -0.97
CA ILE A 174 -6.74 6.97 -1.39
C ILE A 174 -6.45 7.54 -2.78
N VAL A 175 -7.31 7.29 -3.75
CA VAL A 175 -7.09 7.78 -5.14
C VAL A 175 -7.03 9.30 -5.18
N ILE A 176 -7.97 10.00 -4.52
CA ILE A 176 -7.99 11.46 -4.49
C ILE A 176 -6.74 12.03 -3.78
N GLY A 177 -6.29 11.42 -2.68
CA GLY A 177 -5.13 11.89 -1.92
C GLY A 177 -3.79 11.57 -2.60
N GLU A 178 -3.64 10.35 -3.09
CA GLU A 178 -2.37 9.87 -3.67
C GLU A 178 -2.12 10.40 -5.09
N LEU A 179 -3.16 10.64 -5.89
CA LEU A 179 -3.00 11.05 -7.28
C LEU A 179 -2.12 12.30 -7.45
N PRO A 180 -2.38 13.43 -6.76
CA PRO A 180 -1.51 14.60 -6.86
C PRO A 180 -0.13 14.36 -6.27
N LEU A 181 -0.02 13.60 -5.18
CA LEU A 181 1.23 13.29 -4.53
C LEU A 181 2.13 12.41 -5.41
N VAL A 182 1.59 11.34 -5.98
CA VAL A 182 2.29 10.44 -6.91
C VAL A 182 2.71 11.20 -8.16
N THR A 183 1.85 12.08 -8.69
CA THR A 183 2.20 12.93 -9.83
C THR A 183 3.40 13.82 -9.51
N ALA A 184 3.40 14.46 -8.35
CA ALA A 184 4.53 15.28 -7.90
C ALA A 184 5.83 14.46 -7.77
N TYR A 185 5.76 13.24 -7.24
CA TYR A 185 6.93 12.36 -7.13
C TYR A 185 7.46 11.90 -8.50
N ILE A 186 6.58 11.58 -9.45
CA ILE A 186 6.98 11.22 -10.82
C ILE A 186 7.72 12.38 -11.50
N LEU A 187 7.18 13.60 -11.36
CA LEU A 187 7.81 14.80 -11.92
C LEU A 187 9.15 15.11 -11.23
N ALA A 188 9.23 14.94 -9.92
CA ALA A 188 10.49 15.08 -9.18
C ALA A 188 11.53 14.05 -9.62
N GLY A 189 11.15 12.78 -9.79
CA GLY A 189 12.03 11.73 -10.28
C GLY A 189 12.58 12.05 -11.68
N ARG A 190 11.72 12.50 -12.60
CA ARG A 190 12.12 12.97 -13.93
C ARG A 190 13.13 14.13 -13.86
N HIS A 191 12.86 15.12 -13.00
CA HIS A 191 13.73 16.30 -12.88
C HIS A 191 15.12 15.93 -12.37
N VAL A 192 15.20 15.08 -11.35
CA VAL A 192 16.48 14.56 -10.81
C VAL A 192 17.26 13.81 -11.88
N ALA A 193 16.61 12.94 -12.67
CA ALA A 193 17.27 12.24 -13.77
C ALA A 193 17.84 13.22 -14.81
N GLY A 194 17.10 14.28 -15.17
CA GLY A 194 17.56 15.31 -16.09
C GLY A 194 18.83 16.04 -15.63
N LEU A 195 18.96 16.28 -14.32
CA LEU A 195 20.16 16.92 -13.75
C LEU A 195 21.40 16.02 -13.74
N LEU A 196 21.22 14.70 -13.78
CA LEU A 196 22.33 13.74 -13.79
C LEU A 196 22.83 13.41 -15.21
N THR A 197 22.12 13.85 -16.24
CA THR A 197 22.46 13.62 -17.66
C THR A 197 23.05 14.84 -18.35
N THR A 198 23.08 16.00 -17.67
CA THR A 198 23.79 17.23 -18.10
C THR A 198 25.16 17.31 -17.47
#